data_89f0d9050bc7740f2a87339ee240b064
#
_entry.id   89f0d9050bc7740f2a87339ee240b064
#
_cell.length_a   1.000
_cell.length_b   1.000
_cell.length_c   1.000
_cell.angle_alpha   90.00
_cell.angle_beta   90.00
_cell.angle_gamma   90.00
#
_symmetry.space_group_name_H-M   'P 1'
#
loop_
_entity.id
_entity.type
_entity.pdbx_description
1 polymer ?
#
loop_
_entity_poly.entity_id
_entity_poly.type
_entity_poly.pdbx_seq_one_letter_code
_entity_poly.pdbx_strand_id
1 'polypeptide(L)'
;MGTKGNVERADTAVPAEDPARIRNVALVGPSGAGKTTLAEALLAATGVISRAGTIADGTTVCDHDPAAVRQQRSVTLAIAPLQHGDIKINLVDTPGYADFVGELRAGLRAADAALFVISAGDGVDSATIALWQECAEIGMPRMVVVSRLDHPRADLDGVTAACRAAFGGGVIPLYLPVRDGAGVVTGLVGLLSQRLFDYRDGYPPAEGEPTAADPVEVGVARNDLIEGIIAESEDESL
;
A
#
# COMPACT_ATOMS: atom_id res chain seq x y z
N MET A 1 -30.40 17.36 21.12
CA MET A 1 -29.02 17.49 21.65
C MET A 1 -28.43 16.11 21.65
N GLY A 2 -27.72 15.73 20.57
CA GLY A 2 -27.09 14.45 20.46
C GLY A 2 -25.63 14.59 20.91
N THR A 3 -25.26 13.89 21.94
CA THR A 3 -23.88 13.75 22.42
C THR A 3 -23.01 13.19 21.29
N LYS A 4 -22.14 14.05 20.75
CA LYS A 4 -21.02 13.60 19.89
C LYS A 4 -20.18 12.67 20.75
N GLY A 5 -20.18 11.38 20.42
CA GLY A 5 -19.25 10.43 21.01
C GLY A 5 -17.83 10.94 20.74
N ASN A 6 -17.13 11.29 21.81
CA ASN A 6 -15.69 11.46 21.79
C ASN A 6 -15.13 10.11 21.35
N VAL A 7 -14.55 10.02 20.16
CA VAL A 7 -13.65 8.94 19.81
C VAL A 7 -12.47 9.13 20.76
N GLU A 8 -12.38 8.30 21.79
CA GLU A 8 -11.18 8.21 22.62
C GLU A 8 -10.04 7.94 21.64
N ARG A 9 -9.16 8.93 21.49
CA ARG A 9 -7.87 8.71 20.84
C ARG A 9 -7.17 7.67 21.68
N ALA A 10 -7.16 6.43 21.21
CA ALA A 10 -6.26 5.44 21.75
C ALA A 10 -4.87 6.08 21.70
N ASP A 11 -4.13 5.99 22.80
CA ASP A 11 -2.72 6.38 22.84
C ASP A 11 -2.00 5.41 21.90
N THR A 12 -1.88 5.80 20.63
CA THR A 12 -1.31 4.99 19.56
C THR A 12 0.23 5.02 19.58
N ALA A 13 0.81 5.45 20.70
CA ALA A 13 2.24 5.43 20.88
C ALA A 13 2.76 4.00 20.84
N VAL A 14 3.27 3.59 19.70
CA VAL A 14 4.03 2.34 19.55
C VAL A 14 5.46 2.62 19.99
N PRO A 15 5.91 2.10 21.13
CA PRO A 15 7.27 2.33 21.61
C PRO A 15 8.27 1.61 20.69
N ALA A 16 9.42 2.21 20.47
CA ALA A 16 10.55 1.55 19.83
C ALA A 16 11.80 1.81 20.68
N GLU A 17 12.39 0.75 21.17
CA GLU A 17 13.59 0.81 21.99
C GLU A 17 14.87 0.93 21.14
N ASP A 18 14.82 0.44 19.89
CA ASP A 18 15.95 0.41 18.96
C ASP A 18 15.60 1.19 17.67
N PRO A 19 16.32 2.27 17.33
CA PRO A 19 16.13 3.01 16.08
C PRO A 19 16.29 2.14 14.82
N ALA A 20 17.12 1.09 14.87
CA ALA A 20 17.29 0.15 13.76
C ALA A 20 16.02 -0.64 13.44
N ARG A 21 15.04 -0.64 14.34
CA ARG A 21 13.73 -1.29 14.16
C ARG A 21 12.61 -0.33 13.77
N ILE A 22 12.95 0.90 13.39
CA ILE A 22 11.96 1.87 12.91
C ILE A 22 12.05 1.96 11.40
N ARG A 23 10.89 1.98 10.73
CA ARG A 23 10.76 2.24 9.29
C ARG A 23 9.73 3.32 9.05
N ASN A 24 10.09 4.34 8.32
CA ASN A 24 9.21 5.42 7.90
C ASN A 24 8.83 5.17 6.44
N VAL A 25 7.55 4.96 6.16
CA VAL A 25 7.06 4.60 4.83
C VAL A 25 6.07 5.65 4.36
N ALA A 26 6.42 6.38 3.29
CA ALA A 26 5.53 7.36 2.69
C ALA A 26 4.53 6.69 1.74
N LEU A 27 3.24 6.96 1.90
CA LEU A 27 2.19 6.57 0.97
C LEU A 27 2.08 7.63 -0.13
N VAL A 28 2.38 7.27 -1.35
CA VAL A 28 2.43 8.16 -2.53
C VAL A 28 1.39 7.71 -3.56
N GLY A 29 0.83 8.64 -4.31
CA GLY A 29 -0.10 8.33 -5.40
C GLY A 29 -1.21 9.36 -5.54
N PRO A 30 -2.03 9.27 -6.60
CA PRO A 30 -3.08 10.23 -6.89
C PRO A 30 -4.10 10.36 -5.77
N SER A 31 -4.82 11.48 -5.77
CA SER A 31 -6.01 11.60 -4.93
C SER A 31 -7.02 10.53 -5.31
N GLY A 32 -7.65 9.94 -4.29
CA GLY A 32 -8.60 8.86 -4.52
C GLY A 32 -7.99 7.49 -4.79
N ALA A 33 -6.67 7.32 -4.90
CA ALA A 33 -6.04 6.00 -5.07
C ALA A 33 -6.18 5.07 -3.85
N GLY A 34 -6.64 5.56 -2.69
CA GLY A 34 -6.88 4.72 -1.51
C GLY A 34 -5.74 4.71 -0.49
N LYS A 35 -4.84 5.70 -0.50
CA LYS A 35 -3.74 5.82 0.47
C LYS A 35 -4.23 5.80 1.92
N THR A 36 -5.10 6.73 2.29
CA THR A 36 -5.69 6.82 3.63
C THR A 36 -6.49 5.57 3.99
N THR A 37 -7.21 4.98 3.03
CA THR A 37 -7.93 3.72 3.24
C THR A 37 -6.98 2.56 3.52
N LEU A 38 -5.83 2.52 2.83
CA LEU A 38 -4.78 1.53 3.08
C LEU A 38 -4.17 1.72 4.48
N ALA A 39 -3.89 2.97 4.88
CA ALA A 39 -3.40 3.27 6.23
C ALA A 39 -4.38 2.77 7.30
N GLU A 40 -5.67 3.08 7.15
CA GLU A 40 -6.72 2.62 8.06
C GLU A 40 -6.80 1.09 8.15
N ALA A 41 -6.72 0.40 6.99
CA ALA A 41 -6.74 -1.05 6.94
C ALA A 41 -5.53 -1.67 7.64
N LEU A 42 -4.33 -1.11 7.46
CA LEU A 42 -3.11 -1.58 8.12
C LEU A 42 -3.16 -1.34 9.64
N LEU A 43 -3.67 -0.18 10.08
CA LEU A 43 -3.87 0.12 11.51
C LEU A 43 -4.86 -0.85 12.16
N ALA A 44 -5.95 -1.19 11.46
CA ALA A 44 -6.92 -2.17 11.94
C ALA A 44 -6.35 -3.59 11.95
N ALA A 45 -5.64 -4.00 10.90
CA ALA A 45 -5.03 -5.32 10.80
C ALA A 45 -3.94 -5.57 11.87
N THR A 46 -3.25 -4.52 12.29
CA THR A 46 -2.22 -4.58 13.36
C THR A 46 -2.80 -4.34 14.76
N GLY A 47 -4.12 -4.13 14.88
CA GLY A 47 -4.80 -3.94 16.15
C GLY A 47 -4.56 -2.57 16.82
N VAL A 48 -3.93 -1.62 16.13
CA VAL A 48 -3.75 -0.23 16.62
C VAL A 48 -5.10 0.46 16.79
N ILE A 49 -6.02 0.19 15.86
CA ILE A 49 -7.42 0.60 15.97
C ILE A 49 -8.31 -0.65 15.89
N SER A 50 -9.42 -0.62 16.59
CA SER A 50 -10.37 -1.75 16.62
C SER A 50 -11.16 -1.92 15.32
N ARG A 51 -11.28 -0.85 14.52
CA ARG A 51 -12.03 -0.80 13.26
C ARG A 51 -11.49 0.33 12.38
N ALA A 52 -11.30 0.05 11.10
CA ALA A 52 -10.93 1.06 10.10
C ALA A 52 -12.00 2.16 10.01
N GLY A 53 -11.57 3.41 10.01
CA GLY A 53 -12.40 4.56 9.72
C GLY A 53 -12.69 4.70 8.22
N THR A 54 -13.61 5.61 7.87
CA THR A 54 -13.91 5.93 6.47
C THR A 54 -13.79 7.41 6.20
N ILE A 55 -13.35 7.77 4.99
CA ILE A 55 -13.25 9.16 4.54
C ILE A 55 -14.65 9.79 4.48
N ALA A 56 -15.66 9.01 4.04
CA ALA A 56 -17.02 9.47 3.90
C ALA A 56 -17.64 9.90 5.23
N ASP A 57 -17.35 9.16 6.31
CA ASP A 57 -17.86 9.45 7.66
C ASP A 57 -16.94 10.43 8.43
N GLY A 58 -15.77 10.77 7.88
CA GLY A 58 -14.77 11.62 8.53
C GLY A 58 -14.21 11.00 9.82
N THR A 59 -14.06 9.67 9.84
CA THR A 59 -13.62 8.89 11.01
C THR A 59 -12.23 8.34 10.89
N THR A 60 -11.50 8.69 9.82
CA THR A 60 -10.12 8.23 9.60
C THR A 60 -9.14 8.85 10.61
N VAL A 61 -8.11 8.11 10.98
CA VAL A 61 -7.05 8.56 11.88
C VAL A 61 -6.23 9.68 11.23
N CYS A 62 -5.94 9.55 9.93
CA CYS A 62 -5.06 10.47 9.21
C CYS A 62 -5.75 11.80 8.87
N ASP A 63 -7.02 11.79 8.43
CA ASP A 63 -7.74 13.00 8.02
C ASP A 63 -8.53 13.62 9.19
N HIS A 64 -7.83 14.16 10.17
CA HIS A 64 -8.43 14.79 11.36
C HIS A 64 -8.61 16.31 11.22
N ASP A 65 -8.03 16.95 10.20
CA ASP A 65 -8.21 18.37 9.94
C ASP A 65 -9.67 18.64 9.50
N PRO A 66 -10.33 19.67 10.05
CA PRO A 66 -11.70 20.03 9.64
C PRO A 66 -11.86 20.33 8.15
N ALA A 67 -10.81 20.79 7.46
CA ALA A 67 -10.83 21.01 6.02
C ALA A 67 -10.77 19.67 5.27
N ALA A 68 -9.92 18.72 5.71
CA ALA A 68 -9.84 17.39 5.15
C ALA A 68 -11.18 16.67 5.25
N VAL A 69 -11.80 16.68 6.43
CA VAL A 69 -13.11 16.07 6.66
C VAL A 69 -14.20 16.71 5.79
N ARG A 70 -14.27 18.05 5.70
CA ARG A 70 -15.27 18.74 4.86
C ARG A 70 -15.08 18.48 3.38
N GLN A 71 -13.83 18.35 2.93
CA GLN A 71 -13.50 18.16 1.52
C GLN A 71 -13.39 16.68 1.14
N GLN A 72 -13.48 15.77 2.12
CA GLN A 72 -13.32 14.33 1.97
C GLN A 72 -12.01 13.97 1.24
N ARG A 73 -10.92 14.66 1.61
CA ARG A 73 -9.59 14.48 1.05
C ARG A 73 -8.49 14.96 2.00
N SER A 74 -7.34 14.34 1.96
CA SER A 74 -6.17 14.76 2.73
C SER A 74 -5.63 16.09 2.21
N VAL A 75 -5.40 17.05 3.09
CA VAL A 75 -4.85 18.39 2.79
C VAL A 75 -3.48 18.62 3.44
N THR A 76 -3.12 17.82 4.44
CA THR A 76 -1.83 17.80 5.12
C THR A 76 -1.33 16.38 5.21
N LEU A 77 -0.01 16.20 5.41
CA LEU A 77 0.53 14.88 5.75
C LEU A 77 0.10 14.47 7.17
N ALA A 78 -0.05 13.18 7.40
CA ALA A 78 -0.31 12.60 8.70
C ALA A 78 0.62 11.41 8.97
N ILE A 79 0.95 11.17 10.24
CA ILE A 79 1.78 10.03 10.63
C ILE A 79 0.92 9.07 11.43
N ALA A 80 0.85 7.82 10.98
CA ALA A 80 0.13 6.74 11.61
C ALA A 80 1.10 5.61 11.98
N PRO A 81 1.48 5.47 13.26
CA PRO A 81 2.40 4.43 13.70
C PRO A 81 1.67 3.09 13.85
N LEU A 82 2.30 2.02 13.42
CA LEU A 82 1.88 0.63 13.65
C LEU A 82 3.08 -0.24 13.98
N GLN A 83 2.83 -1.46 14.44
CA GLN A 83 3.86 -2.46 14.70
C GLN A 83 3.57 -3.75 13.93
N HIS A 84 4.59 -4.29 13.30
CA HIS A 84 4.56 -5.61 12.68
C HIS A 84 5.77 -6.43 13.16
N GLY A 85 5.49 -7.49 13.91
CA GLY A 85 6.55 -8.21 14.61
C GLY A 85 7.30 -7.30 15.60
N ASP A 86 8.59 -7.19 15.43
CA ASP A 86 9.48 -6.33 16.22
C ASP A 86 9.83 -4.99 15.53
N ILE A 87 9.22 -4.73 14.38
CA ILE A 87 9.44 -3.49 13.61
C ILE A 87 8.32 -2.50 13.86
N LYS A 88 8.68 -1.28 14.24
CA LYS A 88 7.79 -0.12 14.23
C LYS A 88 7.76 0.50 12.85
N ILE A 89 6.57 0.64 12.28
CA ILE A 89 6.38 1.30 10.99
C ILE A 89 5.60 2.59 11.22
N ASN A 90 6.16 3.71 10.79
CA ASN A 90 5.46 4.98 10.74
C ASN A 90 4.97 5.17 9.28
N LEU A 91 3.67 5.01 9.06
CA LEU A 91 3.06 5.36 7.78
C LEU A 91 2.92 6.87 7.69
N VAL A 92 3.51 7.47 6.67
CA VAL A 92 3.35 8.88 6.36
C VAL A 92 2.32 8.98 5.25
N ASP A 93 1.05 9.20 5.62
CA ASP A 93 -0.03 9.41 4.64
C ASP A 93 0.09 10.81 4.06
N THR A 94 0.27 10.89 2.74
CA THR A 94 0.50 12.14 2.03
C THR A 94 -0.70 12.55 1.18
N PRO A 95 -1.00 13.86 1.05
CA PRO A 95 -2.05 14.32 0.16
C PRO A 95 -1.72 13.98 -1.29
N GLY A 96 -2.73 13.58 -2.08
CA GLY A 96 -2.57 13.16 -3.48
C GLY A 96 -2.91 14.26 -4.51
N TYR A 97 -3.20 15.48 -4.10
CA TYR A 97 -3.46 16.59 -5.00
C TYR A 97 -2.18 17.38 -5.29
N ALA A 98 -2.02 17.83 -6.53
CA ALA A 98 -0.85 18.60 -6.98
C ALA A 98 -0.63 19.88 -6.16
N ASP A 99 -1.70 20.50 -5.66
CA ASP A 99 -1.63 21.72 -4.84
C ASP A 99 -0.87 21.50 -3.52
N PHE A 100 -0.79 20.27 -3.04
CA PHE A 100 -0.12 19.88 -1.80
C PHE A 100 1.20 19.12 -2.01
N VAL A 101 1.82 19.26 -3.17
CA VAL A 101 3.08 18.56 -3.50
C VAL A 101 4.22 18.89 -2.51
N GLY A 102 4.19 20.06 -1.88
CA GLY A 102 5.13 20.42 -0.81
C GLY A 102 5.03 19.53 0.41
N GLU A 103 3.81 19.22 0.85
CA GLU A 103 3.53 18.29 1.96
C GLU A 103 4.00 16.86 1.61
N LEU A 104 3.71 16.42 0.37
CA LEU A 104 4.14 15.12 -0.13
C LEU A 104 5.67 15.01 -0.13
N ARG A 105 6.38 16.01 -0.66
CA ARG A 105 7.85 16.01 -0.68
C ARG A 105 8.46 16.11 0.72
N ALA A 106 7.81 16.81 1.64
CA ALA A 106 8.23 16.82 3.05
C ALA A 106 8.11 15.42 3.67
N GLY A 107 7.01 14.71 3.41
CA GLY A 107 6.81 13.32 3.82
C GLY A 107 7.87 12.37 3.23
N LEU A 108 8.17 12.48 1.93
CA LEU A 108 9.21 11.67 1.28
C LEU A 108 10.60 11.89 1.91
N ARG A 109 10.95 13.14 2.25
CA ARG A 109 12.24 13.43 2.91
C ARG A 109 12.39 12.84 4.30
N ALA A 110 11.29 12.54 4.96
CA ALA A 110 11.26 11.92 6.29
C ALA A 110 11.14 10.38 6.23
N ALA A 111 10.95 9.82 5.03
CA ALA A 111 10.70 8.40 4.83
C ALA A 111 11.96 7.64 4.42
N ASP A 112 12.00 6.37 4.83
CA ASP A 112 13.03 5.40 4.43
C ASP A 112 12.66 4.69 3.13
N ALA A 113 11.36 4.64 2.80
CA ALA A 113 10.83 4.01 1.60
C ALA A 113 9.53 4.67 1.14
N ALA A 114 9.20 4.53 -0.14
CA ALA A 114 7.96 5.02 -0.72
C ALA A 114 7.06 3.87 -1.21
N LEU A 115 5.81 3.86 -0.76
CA LEU A 115 4.78 2.94 -1.19
C LEU A 115 3.82 3.66 -2.13
N PHE A 116 3.93 3.34 -3.42
CA PHE A 116 3.10 3.93 -4.47
C PHE A 116 1.77 3.19 -4.57
N VAL A 117 0.69 3.88 -4.21
CA VAL A 117 -0.68 3.32 -4.24
C VAL A 117 -1.33 3.72 -5.55
N ILE A 118 -1.61 2.74 -6.40
CA ILE A 118 -2.18 2.89 -7.74
C ILE A 118 -3.54 2.22 -7.79
N SER A 119 -4.56 2.95 -8.22
CA SER A 119 -5.91 2.39 -8.39
C SER A 119 -5.96 1.49 -9.64
N ALA A 120 -6.49 0.29 -9.51
CA ALA A 120 -6.68 -0.64 -10.61
C ALA A 120 -7.63 -0.12 -11.71
N GLY A 121 -8.47 0.87 -11.38
CA GLY A 121 -9.42 1.45 -12.32
C GLY A 121 -8.96 2.75 -12.99
N ASP A 122 -7.93 3.42 -12.41
CA ASP A 122 -7.50 4.75 -12.85
C ASP A 122 -6.08 4.74 -13.45
N GLY A 123 -5.25 3.75 -13.10
CA GLY A 123 -3.89 3.60 -13.63
C GLY A 123 -2.87 4.60 -13.09
N VAL A 124 -1.80 4.84 -13.86
CA VAL A 124 -0.65 5.69 -13.47
C VAL A 124 -0.76 7.04 -14.14
N ASP A 125 -0.68 8.12 -13.37
CA ASP A 125 -0.65 9.50 -13.88
C ASP A 125 0.79 10.06 -13.99
N SER A 126 0.94 11.17 -14.72
CA SER A 126 2.23 11.79 -14.95
C SER A 126 2.89 12.35 -13.68
N ALA A 127 2.10 12.81 -12.71
CA ALA A 127 2.62 13.29 -11.45
C ALA A 127 3.23 12.14 -10.63
N THR A 128 2.58 10.98 -10.62
CA THR A 128 3.10 9.77 -9.97
C THR A 128 4.38 9.27 -10.63
N ILE A 129 4.47 9.35 -11.97
CA ILE A 129 5.71 9.01 -12.71
C ILE A 129 6.86 9.93 -12.30
N ALA A 130 6.61 11.24 -12.21
CA ALA A 130 7.63 12.19 -11.80
C ALA A 130 8.15 11.93 -10.39
N LEU A 131 7.24 11.63 -9.44
CA LEU A 131 7.60 11.28 -8.06
C LEU A 131 8.37 9.96 -7.98
N TRP A 132 8.03 8.97 -8.80
CA TRP A 132 8.79 7.73 -8.91
C TRP A 132 10.22 7.98 -9.35
N GLN A 133 10.43 8.86 -10.34
CA GLN A 133 11.75 9.27 -10.82
C GLN A 133 12.52 10.04 -9.75
N GLU A 134 11.88 11.01 -9.06
CA GLU A 134 12.50 11.73 -7.93
C GLU A 134 13.00 10.76 -6.85
N CYS A 135 12.22 9.73 -6.51
CA CYS A 135 12.67 8.70 -5.57
C CYS A 135 13.81 7.85 -6.13
N ALA A 136 13.82 7.57 -7.45
CA ALA A 136 14.89 6.82 -8.10
C ALA A 136 16.22 7.55 -8.03
N GLU A 137 16.22 8.85 -8.30
CA GLU A 137 17.42 9.70 -8.33
C GLU A 137 18.16 9.71 -6.98
N ILE A 138 17.45 9.55 -5.89
CA ILE A 138 18.03 9.51 -4.53
C ILE A 138 18.22 8.09 -3.99
N GLY A 139 17.99 7.06 -4.81
CA GLY A 139 18.12 5.66 -4.40
C GLY A 139 17.09 5.21 -3.36
N MET A 140 15.94 5.89 -3.23
CA MET A 140 14.90 5.52 -2.26
C MET A 140 14.24 4.20 -2.65
N PRO A 141 14.17 3.20 -1.74
CA PRO A 141 13.40 1.97 -1.95
C PRO A 141 11.93 2.28 -2.26
N ARG A 142 11.39 1.59 -3.26
CA ARG A 142 10.02 1.85 -3.77
C ARG A 142 9.28 0.55 -3.98
N MET A 143 7.98 0.57 -3.67
CA MET A 143 7.06 -0.53 -3.92
C MET A 143 5.75 0.02 -4.51
N VAL A 144 5.07 -0.77 -5.32
CA VAL A 144 3.73 -0.47 -5.83
C VAL A 144 2.72 -1.36 -5.12
N VAL A 145 1.62 -0.75 -4.67
CA VAL A 145 0.40 -1.44 -4.24
C VAL A 145 -0.72 -1.10 -5.19
N VAL A 146 -1.29 -2.10 -5.83
CA VAL A 146 -2.50 -1.94 -6.64
C VAL A 146 -3.71 -2.04 -5.73
N SER A 147 -4.50 -0.98 -5.68
CA SER A 147 -5.69 -0.84 -4.85
C SER A 147 -6.98 -0.96 -5.66
N ARG A 148 -8.13 -1.00 -4.97
CA ARG A 148 -9.47 -0.98 -5.59
C ARG A 148 -9.70 -2.10 -6.60
N LEU A 149 -9.24 -3.30 -6.28
CA LEU A 149 -9.49 -4.50 -7.12
C LEU A 149 -10.97 -4.89 -7.16
N ASP A 150 -11.76 -4.41 -6.21
CA ASP A 150 -13.21 -4.55 -6.11
C ASP A 150 -13.99 -3.57 -6.98
N HIS A 151 -13.31 -2.58 -7.59
CA HIS A 151 -13.99 -1.59 -8.41
C HIS A 151 -14.44 -2.19 -9.77
N PRO A 152 -15.64 -1.84 -10.29
CA PRO A 152 -16.15 -2.40 -11.57
C PRO A 152 -15.26 -2.17 -12.79
N ARG A 153 -14.37 -1.16 -12.75
CA ARG A 153 -13.40 -0.86 -13.81
C ARG A 153 -12.00 -1.37 -13.47
N ALA A 154 -11.86 -2.22 -12.46
CA ALA A 154 -10.55 -2.74 -12.09
C ALA A 154 -9.96 -3.61 -13.20
N ASP A 155 -8.76 -3.28 -13.63
CA ASP A 155 -7.96 -4.04 -14.60
C ASP A 155 -6.56 -4.23 -14.02
N LEU A 156 -6.37 -5.32 -13.28
CA LEU A 156 -5.10 -5.61 -12.62
C LEU A 156 -3.98 -5.85 -13.64
N ASP A 157 -4.28 -6.51 -14.75
CA ASP A 157 -3.29 -6.85 -15.77
C ASP A 157 -2.87 -5.57 -16.53
N GLY A 158 -3.84 -4.74 -16.89
CA GLY A 158 -3.60 -3.44 -17.55
C GLY A 158 -2.82 -2.48 -16.65
N VAL A 159 -3.17 -2.36 -15.37
CA VAL A 159 -2.44 -1.48 -14.45
C VAL A 159 -1.03 -2.00 -14.16
N THR A 160 -0.84 -3.32 -14.08
CA THR A 160 0.49 -3.93 -13.90
C THR A 160 1.38 -3.65 -15.11
N ALA A 161 0.84 -3.79 -16.32
CA ALA A 161 1.55 -3.43 -17.55
C ALA A 161 1.88 -1.94 -17.61
N ALA A 162 0.94 -1.06 -17.21
CA ALA A 162 1.15 0.38 -17.14
C ALA A 162 2.25 0.75 -16.11
N CYS A 163 2.27 0.11 -14.95
CA CYS A 163 3.33 0.31 -13.96
C CYS A 163 4.71 -0.10 -14.51
N ARG A 164 4.81 -1.25 -15.19
CA ARG A 164 6.06 -1.68 -15.84
C ARG A 164 6.52 -0.71 -16.92
N ALA A 165 5.60 -0.23 -17.75
CA ALA A 165 5.92 0.75 -18.78
C ALA A 165 6.37 2.10 -18.22
N ALA A 166 5.75 2.55 -17.11
CA ALA A 166 6.02 3.85 -16.51
C ALA A 166 7.24 3.86 -15.56
N PHE A 167 7.44 2.79 -14.81
CA PHE A 167 8.41 2.69 -13.72
C PHE A 167 9.63 1.82 -14.04
N GLY A 168 9.59 1.07 -15.15
CA GLY A 168 10.67 0.22 -15.61
C GLY A 168 10.47 -1.26 -15.34
N GLY A 169 11.33 -2.08 -15.94
CA GLY A 169 11.27 -3.54 -15.89
C GLY A 169 11.50 -4.16 -14.50
N GLY A 170 12.10 -3.41 -13.58
CA GLY A 170 12.28 -3.82 -12.18
C GLY A 170 10.98 -3.88 -11.36
N VAL A 171 9.82 -3.48 -11.92
CA VAL A 171 8.52 -3.67 -11.27
C VAL A 171 8.07 -5.12 -11.47
N ILE A 172 8.32 -5.96 -10.48
CA ILE A 172 8.03 -7.39 -10.49
C ILE A 172 6.96 -7.69 -9.43
N PRO A 173 5.89 -8.46 -9.77
CA PRO A 173 4.86 -8.83 -8.83
C PRO A 173 5.41 -9.64 -7.64
N LEU A 174 4.93 -9.35 -6.43
CA LEU A 174 5.13 -10.18 -5.23
C LEU A 174 4.01 -11.21 -5.05
N TYR A 175 2.86 -10.95 -5.68
CA TYR A 175 1.67 -11.78 -5.62
C TYR A 175 1.08 -11.95 -7.01
N LEU A 176 0.57 -13.15 -7.29
CA LEU A 176 -0.26 -13.42 -8.47
C LEU A 176 -1.74 -13.51 -8.07
N PRO A 177 -2.64 -12.94 -8.89
CA PRO A 177 -4.07 -13.04 -8.64
C PRO A 177 -4.59 -14.46 -8.95
N VAL A 178 -5.45 -14.97 -8.08
CA VAL A 178 -6.31 -16.10 -8.38
C VAL A 178 -7.68 -15.57 -8.74
N ARG A 179 -8.20 -16.00 -9.88
CA ARG A 179 -9.48 -15.53 -10.44
C ARG A 179 -10.51 -16.65 -10.44
N ASP A 180 -11.76 -16.30 -10.25
CA ASP A 180 -12.89 -17.21 -10.46
C ASP A 180 -13.21 -17.35 -11.96
N GLY A 181 -14.23 -18.18 -12.27
CA GLY A 181 -14.69 -18.39 -13.65
C GLY A 181 -15.29 -17.16 -14.35
N ALA A 182 -15.57 -16.07 -13.60
CA ALA A 182 -16.01 -14.79 -14.12
C ALA A 182 -14.84 -13.78 -14.28
N GLY A 183 -13.61 -14.17 -13.92
CA GLY A 183 -12.42 -13.33 -13.99
C GLY A 183 -12.21 -12.41 -12.77
N VAL A 184 -13.05 -12.54 -11.75
CA VAL A 184 -12.93 -11.73 -10.52
C VAL A 184 -11.78 -12.26 -9.68
N VAL A 185 -10.93 -11.35 -9.15
CA VAL A 185 -9.84 -11.72 -8.24
C VAL A 185 -10.45 -12.16 -6.90
N THR A 186 -10.27 -13.43 -6.55
CA THR A 186 -10.80 -14.05 -5.32
C THR A 186 -9.71 -14.43 -4.34
N GLY A 187 -8.45 -14.39 -4.77
CA GLY A 187 -7.31 -14.75 -3.93
C GLY A 187 -6.02 -14.22 -4.51
N LEU A 188 -4.95 -14.38 -3.74
CA LEU A 188 -3.58 -14.01 -4.10
C LEU A 188 -2.64 -15.15 -3.75
N VAL A 189 -1.72 -15.49 -4.65
CA VAL A 189 -0.59 -16.39 -4.34
C VAL A 189 0.65 -15.57 -4.09
N GLY A 190 1.20 -15.66 -2.89
CA GLY A 190 2.46 -15.03 -2.54
C GLY A 190 3.63 -15.79 -3.18
N LEU A 191 4.41 -15.13 -4.04
CA LEU A 191 5.50 -15.76 -4.76
C LEU A 191 6.68 -16.14 -3.87
N LEU A 192 6.93 -15.38 -2.80
CA LEU A 192 7.96 -15.73 -1.81
C LEU A 192 7.46 -16.78 -0.81
N SER A 193 6.27 -16.58 -0.25
CA SER A 193 5.70 -17.48 0.76
C SER A 193 5.20 -18.79 0.18
N GLN A 194 4.91 -18.82 -1.11
CA GLN A 194 4.27 -19.95 -1.81
C GLN A 194 2.93 -20.35 -1.15
N ARG A 195 2.18 -19.38 -0.62
CA ARG A 195 0.90 -19.59 0.03
C ARG A 195 -0.21 -18.90 -0.74
N LEU A 196 -1.38 -19.54 -0.76
CA LEU A 196 -2.63 -18.94 -1.23
C LEU A 196 -3.26 -18.16 -0.07
N PHE A 197 -3.69 -16.94 -0.35
CA PHE A 197 -4.55 -16.11 0.49
C PHE A 197 -5.90 -16.00 -0.21
N ASP A 198 -6.89 -16.72 0.29
CA ASP A 198 -8.23 -16.81 -0.30
C ASP A 198 -9.18 -15.85 0.41
N TYR A 199 -9.76 -14.92 -0.32
CA TYR A 199 -10.66 -13.88 0.20
C TYR A 199 -12.14 -14.12 -0.11
N ARG A 200 -12.52 -15.28 -0.63
CA ARG A 200 -13.93 -15.61 -0.96
C ARG A 200 -14.88 -15.49 0.22
N ASP A 201 -14.40 -15.81 1.41
CA ASP A 201 -15.16 -15.72 2.65
C ASP A 201 -14.91 -14.39 3.42
N GLY A 202 -14.18 -13.45 2.81
CA GLY A 202 -13.88 -12.14 3.38
C GLY A 202 -12.51 -12.05 4.06
N TYR A 203 -12.41 -11.21 5.09
CA TYR A 203 -11.20 -10.97 5.85
C TYR A 203 -11.34 -11.50 7.29
N PRO A 204 -10.32 -12.13 7.88
CA PRO A 204 -9.02 -12.48 7.28
C PRO A 204 -9.13 -13.55 6.19
N PRO A 205 -8.18 -13.59 5.23
CA PRO A 205 -8.21 -14.61 4.19
C PRO A 205 -7.94 -16.00 4.77
N ALA A 206 -8.51 -17.02 4.15
CA ALA A 206 -8.08 -18.39 4.40
C ALA A 206 -6.72 -18.63 3.77
N GLU A 207 -5.77 -19.18 4.54
CA GLU A 207 -4.45 -19.50 4.05
C GLU A 207 -4.31 -20.98 3.71
N GLY A 208 -3.69 -21.28 2.57
CA GLY A 208 -3.53 -22.65 2.11
C GLY A 208 -2.43 -22.83 1.05
N GLU A 209 -2.40 -24.03 0.49
CA GLU A 209 -1.55 -24.37 -0.63
C GLU A 209 -2.08 -23.69 -1.92
N PRO A 210 -1.20 -23.27 -2.86
CA PRO A 210 -1.59 -22.53 -4.07
C PRO A 210 -2.20 -23.43 -5.16
N THR A 211 -3.03 -24.39 -4.79
CA THR A 211 -3.60 -25.39 -5.70
C THR A 211 -4.60 -24.81 -6.70
N ALA A 212 -5.08 -23.59 -6.48
CA ALA A 212 -6.01 -22.89 -7.37
C ALA A 212 -5.31 -22.08 -8.48
N ALA A 213 -3.98 -21.97 -8.44
CA ALA A 213 -3.18 -21.27 -9.45
C ALA A 213 -2.46 -22.28 -10.36
N ASP A 214 -2.12 -21.84 -11.59
CA ASP A 214 -1.29 -22.66 -12.50
C ASP A 214 0.13 -22.78 -11.92
N PRO A 215 0.62 -24.00 -11.60
CA PRO A 215 1.95 -24.18 -11.03
C PRO A 215 3.08 -23.69 -11.95
N VAL A 216 2.87 -23.73 -13.27
CA VAL A 216 3.87 -23.27 -14.24
C VAL A 216 3.97 -21.76 -14.22
N GLU A 217 2.83 -21.06 -14.21
CA GLU A 217 2.79 -19.60 -14.13
C GLU A 217 3.39 -19.11 -12.81
N VAL A 218 3.05 -19.73 -11.68
CA VAL A 218 3.62 -19.40 -10.37
C VAL A 218 5.14 -19.64 -10.37
N GLY A 219 5.61 -20.75 -10.96
CA GLY A 219 7.04 -21.08 -11.04
C GLY A 219 7.83 -20.04 -11.84
N VAL A 220 7.32 -19.65 -13.01
CA VAL A 220 7.97 -18.62 -13.87
C VAL A 220 8.02 -17.28 -13.14
N ALA A 221 6.88 -16.80 -12.64
CA ALA A 221 6.82 -15.50 -11.97
C ALA A 221 7.68 -15.45 -10.69
N ARG A 222 7.79 -16.57 -9.97
CA ARG A 222 8.68 -16.68 -8.82
C ARG A 222 10.15 -16.60 -9.20
N ASN A 223 10.56 -17.26 -10.28
CA ASN A 223 11.94 -17.17 -10.77
C ASN A 223 12.28 -15.75 -11.20
N ASP A 224 11.41 -15.09 -11.96
CA ASP A 224 11.58 -13.68 -12.35
C ASP A 224 11.75 -12.76 -11.13
N LEU A 225 10.94 -13.00 -10.07
CA LEU A 225 11.04 -12.24 -8.82
C LEU A 225 12.37 -12.47 -8.11
N ILE A 226 12.82 -13.73 -8.00
CA ILE A 226 14.10 -14.09 -7.35
C ILE A 226 15.27 -13.49 -8.13
N GLU A 227 15.26 -13.61 -9.47
CA GLU A 227 16.29 -13.02 -10.33
C GLU A 227 16.33 -11.49 -10.17
N GLY A 228 15.16 -10.83 -10.09
CA GLY A 228 15.08 -9.39 -9.83
C GLY A 228 15.61 -8.98 -8.46
N ILE A 229 15.34 -9.77 -7.41
CA ILE A 229 15.88 -9.52 -6.07
C ILE A 229 17.41 -9.66 -6.07
N ILE A 230 17.94 -10.72 -6.71
CA ILE A 230 19.39 -10.95 -6.81
C ILE A 230 20.07 -9.80 -7.58
N ALA A 231 19.46 -9.34 -8.68
CA ALA A 231 20.01 -8.26 -9.50
C ALA A 231 20.11 -6.91 -8.76
N GLU A 232 19.22 -6.65 -7.80
CA GLU A 232 19.23 -5.43 -6.99
C GLU A 232 20.00 -5.61 -5.66
N SER A 233 20.39 -6.84 -5.32
CA SER A 233 21.16 -7.14 -4.11
C SER A 233 22.64 -6.85 -4.34
N GLU A 234 23.28 -6.16 -3.39
CA GLU A 234 24.74 -6.02 -3.34
C GLU A 234 25.42 -7.28 -2.78
N ASP A 235 24.65 -8.25 -2.30
CA ASP A 235 25.12 -9.48 -1.68
C ASP A 235 25.12 -10.63 -2.72
N GLU A 236 26.29 -10.96 -3.25
CA GLU A 236 26.48 -12.06 -4.22
C GLU A 236 26.24 -13.46 -3.63
N SER A 237 25.88 -13.56 -2.35
CA SER A 237 25.67 -14.84 -1.63
C SER A 237 24.22 -15.29 -1.51
N LEU A 238 23.27 -14.54 -2.11
CA LEU A 238 21.83 -14.87 -2.09
C LEU A 238 21.45 -15.94 -3.15
#